data_a3c9fc85caba23d1df1f8fa42ae42755
#
_entry.id   a3c9fc85caba23d1df1f8fa42ae42755
#
_cell.length_a   1.000
_cell.length_b   1.000
_cell.length_c   1.000
_cell.angle_alpha   90.00
_cell.angle_beta   90.00
_cell.angle_gamma   90.00
#
_symmetry.space_group_name_H-M   'P 1'
#
loop_
_entity.id
_entity.type
_entity.pdbx_description
1 polymer ?
#
loop_
_entity_poly.entity_id
_entity_poly.type
_entity_poly.pdbx_seq_one_letter_code
_entity_poly.pdbx_strand_id
1 'polypeptide(L)'
;MTIVYESFAEQDQDKIGFIANGVEPLLVHRDGRIASVIFPKDTVVIEKYLLRSTENPRRRFTLAHEAAHKILEKHFSVGEQEACFHTDHDAEADYTPERIERELSITEAYANRLGAAILMPLFLVRTVLRKYNNGKPLVCYDGSVFAPKDRQKVQKMANSLGVSYTAFVTRLREFKLLECHPIEEYISGTLQFGDSL
;
A
#
# COMPACT_ATOMS: atom_id res chain seq x y z
N MET A 1 13.07 -16.15 -6.13
CA MET A 1 12.07 -15.79 -5.09
C MET A 1 10.86 -16.69 -5.31
N THR A 2 10.49 -17.46 -4.30
CA THR A 2 9.31 -18.35 -4.31
C THR A 2 8.22 -17.68 -3.45
N ILE A 3 6.96 -17.79 -3.87
CA ILE A 3 5.83 -17.24 -3.11
C ILE A 3 5.00 -18.39 -2.57
N VAL A 4 4.72 -18.37 -1.27
CA VAL A 4 3.91 -19.37 -0.57
C VAL A 4 2.83 -18.66 0.24
N TYR A 5 1.67 -19.27 0.38
CA TYR A 5 0.57 -18.75 1.16
C TYR A 5 0.30 -19.67 2.34
N GLU A 6 0.39 -19.13 3.56
CA GLU A 6 0.18 -19.85 4.82
C GLU A 6 -0.69 -19.03 5.77
N SER A 7 -1.36 -19.69 6.71
CA SER A 7 -2.08 -19.00 7.78
C SER A 7 -1.14 -18.84 8.96
N PHE A 8 -0.78 -17.61 9.27
CA PHE A 8 0.14 -17.31 10.37
C PHE A 8 -0.51 -17.61 11.72
N ALA A 9 0.27 -18.21 12.61
CA ALA A 9 -0.15 -18.52 13.99
C ALA A 9 0.41 -17.51 14.99
N GLU A 10 1.04 -16.45 14.52
CA GLU A 10 1.55 -15.36 15.35
C GLU A 10 0.39 -14.63 16.05
N GLN A 11 0.65 -14.13 17.26
CA GLN A 11 -0.36 -13.41 18.04
C GLN A 11 -0.71 -12.04 17.45
N ASP A 12 0.13 -11.53 16.57
CA ASP A 12 0.00 -10.22 15.96
C ASP A 12 -0.73 -10.35 14.62
N GLN A 13 -2.00 -9.98 14.61
CA GLN A 13 -2.86 -10.08 13.41
C GLN A 13 -2.44 -9.12 12.28
N ASP A 14 -1.52 -8.19 12.57
CA ASP A 14 -1.03 -7.23 11.59
C ASP A 14 0.10 -7.78 10.70
N LYS A 15 0.63 -8.96 11.03
CA LYS A 15 1.67 -9.62 10.24
C LYS A 15 1.06 -10.29 9.02
N ILE A 16 1.39 -9.81 7.84
CA ILE A 16 0.82 -10.29 6.57
C ILE A 16 1.85 -10.82 5.57
N GLY A 17 3.11 -10.54 5.78
CA GLY A 17 4.24 -10.99 4.97
C GLY A 17 5.42 -11.42 5.81
N PHE A 18 6.20 -12.35 5.29
CA PHE A 18 7.41 -12.86 5.92
C PHE A 18 8.42 -13.27 4.84
N ILE A 19 9.64 -12.75 4.92
CA ILE A 19 10.75 -13.21 4.08
C ILE A 19 11.58 -14.22 4.88
N ALA A 20 11.62 -15.44 4.39
CA ALA A 20 12.40 -16.49 5.02
C ALA A 20 13.90 -16.32 4.76
N ASN A 21 14.69 -16.42 5.82
CA ASN A 21 16.16 -16.43 5.76
C ASN A 21 16.76 -17.86 5.64
N GLY A 22 15.91 -18.90 5.69
CA GLY A 22 16.32 -20.30 5.60
C GLY A 22 16.69 -20.94 6.95
N VAL A 23 16.62 -20.20 8.04
CA VAL A 23 17.02 -20.66 9.38
C VAL A 23 15.89 -20.47 10.40
N GLU A 24 15.25 -19.32 10.43
CA GLU A 24 14.21 -19.00 11.37
C GLU A 24 12.89 -19.67 11.01
N PRO A 25 12.21 -20.31 11.99
CA PRO A 25 10.92 -20.92 11.76
C PRO A 25 9.80 -19.88 11.82
N LEU A 26 8.80 -20.07 10.97
CA LEU A 26 7.52 -19.38 11.03
C LEU A 26 6.46 -20.30 11.65
N LEU A 27 5.70 -19.79 12.60
CA LEU A 27 4.56 -20.51 13.15
C LEU A 27 3.34 -20.34 12.26
N VAL A 28 2.80 -21.46 11.78
CA VAL A 28 1.66 -21.48 10.86
C VAL A 28 0.59 -22.46 11.33
N HIS A 29 -0.65 -22.20 10.97
CA HIS A 29 -1.76 -23.14 11.17
C HIS A 29 -1.82 -24.15 10.02
N ARG A 30 -1.57 -25.43 10.34
CA ARG A 30 -1.74 -26.58 9.41
C ARG A 30 -2.57 -27.65 10.07
N ASP A 31 -3.61 -28.11 9.39
CA ASP A 31 -4.49 -29.21 9.85
C ASP A 31 -5.03 -29.00 11.28
N GLY A 32 -5.41 -27.76 11.60
CA GLY A 32 -5.95 -27.38 12.92
C GLY A 32 -4.93 -27.33 14.07
N ARG A 33 -3.63 -27.42 13.77
CA ARG A 33 -2.54 -27.34 14.73
C ARG A 33 -1.57 -26.25 14.36
N ILE A 34 -0.84 -25.72 15.34
CA ILE A 34 0.29 -24.82 15.12
C ILE A 34 1.51 -25.67 14.78
N ALA A 35 2.12 -25.39 13.64
CA ALA A 35 3.34 -26.03 13.19
C ALA A 35 4.44 -24.97 13.02
N SER A 36 5.64 -25.32 13.48
CA SER A 36 6.86 -24.52 13.25
C SER A 36 7.49 -24.98 11.94
N VAL A 37 7.60 -24.08 10.96
CA VAL A 37 8.05 -24.42 9.59
C VAL A 37 9.21 -23.51 9.20
N ILE A 38 10.33 -24.11 8.78
CA ILE A 38 11.45 -23.39 8.20
C ILE A 38 11.25 -23.40 6.66
N PHE A 39 11.13 -22.23 6.09
CA PHE A 39 11.04 -22.06 4.64
C PHE A 39 12.44 -21.83 4.05
N PRO A 40 12.68 -22.29 2.81
CA PRO A 40 13.95 -22.01 2.13
C PRO A 40 14.23 -20.50 2.06
N LYS A 41 15.50 -20.14 2.11
CA LYS A 41 15.93 -18.75 1.94
C LYS A 41 15.30 -18.13 0.69
N ASP A 42 14.94 -16.86 0.75
CA ASP A 42 14.28 -16.10 -0.33
C ASP A 42 12.86 -16.58 -0.69
N THR A 43 12.21 -17.31 0.23
CA THR A 43 10.79 -17.60 0.13
C THR A 43 9.99 -16.45 0.78
N VAL A 44 9.07 -15.87 0.02
CA VAL A 44 8.09 -14.90 0.53
C VAL A 44 6.86 -15.67 0.96
N VAL A 45 6.56 -15.65 2.24
CA VAL A 45 5.36 -16.26 2.81
C VAL A 45 4.33 -15.17 3.05
N ILE A 46 3.17 -15.31 2.46
CA ILE A 46 2.08 -14.34 2.53
C ILE A 46 0.90 -14.94 3.29
N GLU A 47 0.27 -14.14 4.13
CA GLU A 47 -0.91 -14.56 4.89
C GLU A 47 -2.02 -15.01 3.94
N LYS A 48 -2.57 -16.20 4.19
CA LYS A 48 -3.48 -16.92 3.29
C LYS A 48 -4.79 -16.19 3.05
N TYR A 49 -5.31 -15.42 4.02
CA TYR A 49 -6.56 -14.68 3.83
C TYR A 49 -6.46 -13.64 2.69
N LEU A 50 -5.24 -13.18 2.37
CA LEU A 50 -5.00 -12.25 1.26
C LEU A 50 -5.31 -12.85 -0.14
N LEU A 51 -5.56 -14.17 -0.23
CA LEU A 51 -6.07 -14.80 -1.45
C LEU A 51 -7.53 -14.44 -1.76
N ARG A 52 -8.27 -13.90 -0.79
CA ARG A 52 -9.64 -13.43 -1.02
C ARG A 52 -9.64 -12.30 -2.06
N SER A 53 -10.68 -12.28 -2.90
CA SER A 53 -10.80 -11.27 -3.97
C SER A 53 -10.85 -9.83 -3.45
N THR A 54 -11.43 -9.61 -2.27
CA THR A 54 -11.50 -8.31 -1.58
C THR A 54 -10.12 -7.79 -1.18
N GLU A 55 -9.19 -8.70 -0.89
CA GLU A 55 -7.82 -8.39 -0.43
C GLU A 55 -6.82 -8.24 -1.59
N ASN A 56 -7.27 -8.28 -2.82
CA ASN A 56 -6.37 -8.22 -3.97
C ASN A 56 -5.45 -6.98 -3.99
N PRO A 57 -5.92 -5.75 -3.69
CA PRO A 57 -5.03 -4.58 -3.63
C PRO A 57 -3.94 -4.73 -2.56
N ARG A 58 -4.31 -5.23 -1.39
CA ARG A 58 -3.42 -5.47 -0.26
C ARG A 58 -2.37 -6.53 -0.60
N ARG A 59 -2.80 -7.70 -1.10
CA ARG A 59 -1.90 -8.76 -1.57
C ARG A 59 -0.89 -8.25 -2.59
N ARG A 60 -1.33 -7.48 -3.58
CA ARG A 60 -0.45 -6.91 -4.60
C ARG A 60 0.57 -5.96 -4.00
N PHE A 61 0.15 -5.12 -3.04
CA PHE A 61 1.06 -4.21 -2.37
C PHE A 61 2.09 -4.97 -1.54
N THR A 62 1.68 -5.96 -0.73
CA THR A 62 2.59 -6.81 0.04
C THR A 62 3.63 -7.46 -0.88
N LEU A 63 3.21 -8.09 -1.98
CA LEU A 63 4.14 -8.71 -2.93
C LEU A 63 5.12 -7.72 -3.55
N ALA A 64 4.67 -6.50 -3.89
CA ALA A 64 5.53 -5.47 -4.45
C ALA A 64 6.51 -4.92 -3.41
N HIS A 65 6.09 -4.82 -2.15
CA HIS A 65 6.90 -4.44 -1.01
C HIS A 65 8.02 -5.46 -0.76
N GLU A 66 7.70 -6.77 -0.72
CA GLU A 66 8.67 -7.84 -0.57
C GLU A 66 9.67 -7.87 -1.75
N ALA A 67 9.18 -7.66 -2.97
CA ALA A 67 10.05 -7.54 -4.13
C ALA A 67 10.99 -6.31 -4.02
N ALA A 68 10.49 -5.22 -3.45
CA ALA A 68 11.28 -4.01 -3.21
C ALA A 68 12.42 -4.27 -2.22
N HIS A 69 12.18 -5.01 -1.13
CA HIS A 69 13.24 -5.43 -0.21
C HIS A 69 14.34 -6.20 -0.94
N LYS A 70 13.96 -7.15 -1.80
CA LYS A 70 14.94 -7.93 -2.59
C LYS A 70 15.73 -7.08 -3.60
N ILE A 71 15.16 -6.04 -4.13
CA ILE A 71 15.86 -5.10 -5.01
C ILE A 71 16.83 -4.25 -4.17
N LEU A 72 16.37 -3.72 -3.04
CA LEU A 72 17.15 -2.84 -2.16
C LEU A 72 18.34 -3.57 -1.54
N GLU A 73 18.18 -4.86 -1.19
CA GLU A 73 19.23 -5.71 -0.65
C GLU A 73 20.50 -5.73 -1.51
N LYS A 74 20.33 -5.66 -2.83
CA LYS A 74 21.45 -5.64 -3.79
C LYS A 74 22.21 -4.31 -3.84
N HIS A 75 21.58 -3.23 -3.35
CA HIS A 75 22.10 -1.87 -3.45
C HIS A 75 22.52 -1.29 -2.10
N PHE A 76 21.97 -1.79 -1.03
CA PHE A 76 22.32 -1.41 0.32
C PHE A 76 22.94 -2.63 1.00
N SER A 77 24.20 -2.51 1.45
CA SER A 77 24.84 -3.51 2.30
C SER A 77 24.17 -3.47 3.68
N VAL A 78 22.97 -4.03 3.77
CA VAL A 78 22.32 -4.28 5.04
C VAL A 78 22.98 -5.53 5.61
N GLY A 79 23.47 -5.47 6.85
CA GLY A 79 24.06 -6.62 7.53
C GLY A 79 23.16 -7.84 7.47
N GLU A 80 23.66 -9.00 7.92
CA GLU A 80 22.94 -10.27 7.88
C GLU A 80 21.46 -10.08 8.22
N GLN A 81 20.60 -10.41 7.24
CA GLN A 81 19.16 -10.15 7.38
C GLN A 81 18.59 -11.10 8.42
N GLU A 82 18.13 -10.53 9.50
CA GLU A 82 17.13 -11.17 10.35
C GLU A 82 15.87 -11.40 9.52
N ALA A 83 15.17 -12.51 9.76
CA ALA A 83 13.87 -12.73 9.16
C ALA A 83 12.93 -11.61 9.63
N CYS A 84 12.43 -10.84 8.69
CA CYS A 84 11.56 -9.70 9.01
C CYS A 84 10.11 -10.07 8.76
N PHE A 85 9.28 -9.87 9.79
CA PHE A 85 7.84 -9.78 9.61
C PHE A 85 7.49 -8.38 9.13
N HIS A 86 6.70 -8.31 8.08
CA HIS A 86 6.12 -7.06 7.63
C HIS A 86 4.71 -6.95 8.20
N THR A 87 4.52 -5.95 9.04
CA THR A 87 3.20 -5.58 9.52
C THR A 87 2.44 -4.86 8.41
N ASP A 88 1.13 -5.05 8.43
CA ASP A 88 0.24 -4.28 7.58
C ASP A 88 0.24 -2.83 8.05
N HIS A 89 1.01 -2.01 7.38
CA HIS A 89 0.91 -0.58 7.58
C HIS A 89 -0.39 -0.12 6.96
N ASP A 90 -1.37 0.10 7.82
CA ASP A 90 -2.66 0.62 7.42
C ASP A 90 -2.43 1.96 6.70
N ALA A 91 -2.63 1.93 5.38
CA ALA A 91 -2.51 3.13 4.55
C ALA A 91 -3.55 4.21 4.92
N GLU A 92 -4.48 3.89 5.82
CA GLU A 92 -5.48 4.81 6.36
C GLU A 92 -5.03 5.47 7.67
N ALA A 93 -3.93 5.00 8.29
CA ALA A 93 -3.41 5.62 9.49
C ALA A 93 -2.67 6.94 9.16
N ASP A 94 -3.05 8.02 9.84
CA ASP A 94 -2.27 9.26 9.84
C ASP A 94 -0.96 9.02 10.61
N TYR A 95 0.10 8.78 9.84
CA TYR A 95 1.44 8.65 10.42
C TYR A 95 2.01 10.03 10.72
N THR A 96 2.12 10.36 12.00
CA THR A 96 2.95 11.51 12.38
C THR A 96 4.42 11.22 12.08
N PRO A 97 5.25 12.24 11.78
CA PRO A 97 6.69 12.05 11.54
C PRO A 97 7.40 11.27 12.65
N GLU A 98 7.02 11.50 13.92
CA GLU A 98 7.60 10.82 15.09
C GLU A 98 7.21 9.34 15.16
N ARG A 99 6.05 8.97 14.64
CA ARG A 99 5.61 7.58 14.54
C ARG A 99 6.34 6.84 13.43
N ILE A 100 6.55 7.53 12.30
CA ILE A 100 7.34 7.01 11.17
C ILE A 100 8.78 6.73 11.61
N GLU A 101 9.41 7.64 12.36
CA GLU A 101 10.78 7.44 12.85
C GLU A 101 10.91 6.28 13.85
N ARG A 102 9.87 5.99 14.63
CA ARG A 102 9.89 4.92 15.63
C ARG A 102 9.53 3.55 15.08
N GLU A 103 8.64 3.48 14.10
CA GLU A 103 8.05 2.23 13.63
C GLU A 103 8.61 1.75 12.30
N LEU A 104 9.19 2.66 11.49
CA LEU A 104 9.74 2.30 10.19
C LEU A 104 11.25 2.53 10.18
N SER A 105 11.99 1.46 10.00
CA SER A 105 13.39 1.59 9.59
C SER A 105 13.45 2.33 8.24
N ILE A 106 14.58 2.98 7.96
CA ILE A 106 14.81 3.65 6.66
C ILE A 106 14.58 2.67 5.51
N THR A 107 14.94 1.40 5.71
CA THR A 107 14.76 0.32 4.72
C THR A 107 13.28 0.06 4.42
N GLU A 108 12.42 0.06 5.45
CA GLU A 108 10.97 -0.10 5.29
C GLU A 108 10.36 1.06 4.51
N ALA A 109 10.76 2.30 4.83
CA ALA A 109 10.29 3.47 4.09
C ALA A 109 10.67 3.40 2.60
N TYR A 110 11.89 2.95 2.28
CA TYR A 110 12.32 2.74 0.90
C TYR A 110 11.57 1.60 0.22
N ALA A 111 11.33 0.47 0.92
CA ALA A 111 10.58 -0.66 0.38
C ALA A 111 9.13 -0.27 0.07
N ASN A 112 8.46 0.47 0.95
CA ASN A 112 7.12 1.01 0.71
C ASN A 112 7.07 1.93 -0.52
N ARG A 113 8.02 2.86 -0.65
CA ARG A 113 8.09 3.77 -1.80
C ARG A 113 8.38 3.05 -3.10
N LEU A 114 9.32 2.08 -3.08
CA LEU A 114 9.66 1.29 -4.26
C LEU A 114 8.53 0.35 -4.64
N GLY A 115 7.87 -0.32 -3.69
CA GLY A 115 6.68 -1.14 -3.91
C GLY A 115 5.55 -0.33 -4.55
N ALA A 116 5.27 0.87 -4.03
CA ALA A 116 4.32 1.79 -4.65
C ALA A 116 4.75 2.20 -6.07
N ALA A 117 6.04 2.41 -6.33
CA ALA A 117 6.55 2.76 -7.65
C ALA A 117 6.44 1.61 -8.65
N ILE A 118 6.61 0.35 -8.21
CA ILE A 118 6.40 -0.85 -9.01
C ILE A 118 4.95 -0.97 -9.45
N LEU A 119 3.99 -0.77 -8.53
CA LEU A 119 2.57 -0.91 -8.82
C LEU A 119 1.99 0.29 -9.57
N MET A 120 2.47 1.48 -9.27
CA MET A 120 1.94 2.75 -9.78
C MET A 120 3.06 3.63 -10.35
N PRO A 121 3.77 3.18 -11.39
CA PRO A 121 4.73 4.05 -12.07
C PRO A 121 4.01 5.22 -12.74
N LEU A 122 4.69 6.36 -12.87
CA LEU A 122 4.09 7.61 -13.34
C LEU A 122 3.32 7.47 -14.66
N PHE A 123 3.82 6.65 -15.59
CA PHE A 123 3.16 6.46 -16.88
C PHE A 123 1.79 5.78 -16.75
N LEU A 124 1.63 4.80 -15.84
CA LEU A 124 0.33 4.17 -15.57
C LEU A 124 -0.63 5.14 -14.88
N VAL A 125 -0.14 5.89 -13.90
CA VAL A 125 -0.94 6.92 -13.21
C VAL A 125 -1.43 7.98 -14.21
N ARG A 126 -0.56 8.46 -15.09
CA ARG A 126 -0.96 9.40 -16.14
C ARG A 126 -1.95 8.79 -17.14
N THR A 127 -1.84 7.50 -17.43
CA THR A 127 -2.77 6.80 -18.34
C THR A 127 -4.18 6.75 -17.76
N VAL A 128 -4.34 6.36 -16.49
CA VAL A 128 -5.67 6.35 -15.84
C VAL A 128 -6.20 7.77 -15.65
N LEU A 129 -5.34 8.74 -15.37
CA LEU A 129 -5.73 10.14 -15.26
C LEU A 129 -6.28 10.69 -16.60
N ARG A 130 -5.64 10.35 -17.74
CA ARG A 130 -6.18 10.68 -19.07
C ARG A 130 -7.54 10.04 -19.29
N LYS A 131 -7.69 8.78 -18.94
CA LYS A 131 -8.93 8.02 -19.15
C LYS A 131 -10.11 8.56 -18.34
N TYR A 132 -9.90 8.94 -17.09
CA TYR A 132 -10.98 9.27 -16.15
C TYR A 132 -11.11 10.76 -15.81
N ASN A 133 -10.08 11.57 -16.11
CA ASN A 133 -10.07 13.01 -15.82
C ASN A 133 -9.42 13.86 -16.93
N ASN A 134 -9.41 13.36 -18.17
CA ASN A 134 -8.84 14.07 -19.34
C ASN A 134 -7.39 14.54 -19.13
N GLY A 135 -6.62 13.83 -18.31
CA GLY A 135 -5.22 14.15 -18.01
C GLY A 135 -5.01 15.35 -17.06
N LYS A 136 -6.08 15.98 -16.59
CA LYS A 136 -6.00 17.11 -15.66
C LYS A 136 -5.74 16.63 -14.23
N PRO A 137 -5.07 17.43 -13.39
CA PRO A 137 -5.01 17.18 -11.96
C PRO A 137 -6.40 17.00 -11.35
N LEU A 138 -6.49 16.29 -10.24
CA LEU A 138 -7.73 16.12 -9.50
C LEU A 138 -7.83 17.20 -8.44
N VAL A 139 -9.00 17.82 -8.34
CA VAL A 139 -9.27 18.82 -7.31
C VAL A 139 -9.54 18.11 -5.99
N CYS A 140 -8.84 18.55 -4.95
CA CYS A 140 -9.06 18.12 -3.58
C CYS A 140 -9.12 19.33 -2.65
N TYR A 141 -9.71 19.13 -1.48
CA TYR A 141 -9.86 20.15 -0.45
C TYR A 141 -9.11 19.68 0.80
N ASP A 142 -8.47 20.61 1.51
CA ASP A 142 -7.67 20.34 2.73
C ASP A 142 -6.74 19.12 2.57
N GLY A 143 -6.17 18.99 1.37
CA GLY A 143 -5.15 18.00 1.05
C GLY A 143 -5.63 16.58 0.76
N SER A 144 -6.87 16.19 1.12
CA SER A 144 -7.33 14.81 0.92
C SER A 144 -8.84 14.63 0.74
N VAL A 145 -9.64 15.67 0.94
CA VAL A 145 -11.09 15.61 0.76
C VAL A 145 -11.44 15.84 -0.71
N PHE A 146 -12.22 14.96 -1.29
CA PHE A 146 -12.68 15.07 -2.68
C PHE A 146 -14.19 15.28 -2.73
N ALA A 147 -14.64 16.10 -3.67
CA ALA A 147 -16.06 16.16 -4.00
C ALA A 147 -16.57 14.76 -4.41
N PRO A 148 -17.85 14.42 -4.16
CA PRO A 148 -18.37 13.06 -4.40
C PRO A 148 -18.08 12.51 -5.80
N LYS A 149 -18.19 13.34 -6.85
CA LYS A 149 -17.89 12.96 -8.23
C LYS A 149 -16.41 12.64 -8.43
N ASP A 150 -15.51 13.42 -7.86
CA ASP A 150 -14.07 13.22 -7.99
C ASP A 150 -13.59 12.05 -7.14
N ARG A 151 -14.17 11.85 -5.95
CA ARG A 151 -13.94 10.65 -5.14
C ARG A 151 -14.27 9.37 -5.91
N GLN A 152 -15.40 9.36 -6.66
CA GLN A 152 -15.75 8.22 -7.51
C GLN A 152 -14.75 8.00 -8.65
N LYS A 153 -14.23 9.08 -9.26
CA LYS A 153 -13.19 8.98 -10.29
C LYS A 153 -11.90 8.38 -9.71
N VAL A 154 -11.46 8.89 -8.55
CA VAL A 154 -10.28 8.37 -7.82
C VAL A 154 -10.45 6.88 -7.54
N GLN A 155 -11.63 6.46 -7.03
CA GLN A 155 -11.91 5.05 -6.77
C GLN A 155 -11.84 4.19 -8.03
N LYS A 156 -12.41 4.66 -9.15
CA LYS A 156 -12.35 3.94 -10.45
C LYS A 156 -10.92 3.82 -10.95
N MET A 157 -10.10 4.86 -10.80
CA MET A 157 -8.69 4.84 -11.17
C MET A 157 -7.89 3.85 -10.30
N ALA A 158 -8.07 3.90 -8.98
CA ALA A 158 -7.44 2.96 -8.05
C ALA A 158 -7.80 1.51 -8.39
N ASN A 159 -9.09 1.23 -8.57
CA ASN A 159 -9.58 -0.09 -8.96
C ASN A 159 -8.98 -0.58 -10.29
N SER A 160 -8.84 0.31 -11.28
CA SER A 160 -8.28 -0.05 -12.58
C SER A 160 -6.78 -0.39 -12.52
N LEU A 161 -6.07 0.12 -11.51
CA LEU A 161 -4.68 -0.23 -11.22
C LEU A 161 -4.56 -1.41 -10.22
N GLY A 162 -5.67 -1.85 -9.62
CA GLY A 162 -5.68 -2.91 -8.62
C GLY A 162 -4.96 -2.51 -7.34
N VAL A 163 -5.13 -1.26 -6.91
CA VAL A 163 -4.55 -0.71 -5.67
C VAL A 163 -5.66 -0.13 -4.78
N SER A 164 -5.35 0.10 -3.49
CA SER A 164 -6.29 0.75 -2.58
C SER A 164 -6.49 2.22 -2.95
N TYR A 165 -7.63 2.78 -2.55
CA TYR A 165 -7.95 4.20 -2.73
C TYR A 165 -6.87 5.09 -2.10
N THR A 166 -6.50 4.81 -0.86
CA THR A 166 -5.53 5.60 -0.10
C THR A 166 -4.13 5.54 -0.71
N ALA A 167 -3.66 4.34 -1.11
CA ALA A 167 -2.37 4.20 -1.80
C ALA A 167 -2.34 5.01 -3.10
N PHE A 168 -3.45 5.04 -3.85
CA PHE A 168 -3.53 5.82 -5.07
C PHE A 168 -3.53 7.33 -4.80
N VAL A 169 -4.27 7.82 -3.80
CA VAL A 169 -4.27 9.24 -3.38
C VAL A 169 -2.88 9.69 -2.95
N THR A 170 -2.20 8.88 -2.13
CA THR A 170 -0.80 9.15 -1.72
C THR A 170 0.10 9.28 -2.95
N ARG A 171 -0.06 8.39 -3.92
CA ARG A 171 0.75 8.42 -5.14
C ARG A 171 0.46 9.64 -6.03
N LEU A 172 -0.80 10.07 -6.13
CA LEU A 172 -1.17 11.31 -6.81
C LEU A 172 -0.52 12.54 -6.17
N ARG A 173 -0.48 12.57 -4.82
CA ARG A 173 0.17 13.64 -4.06
C ARG A 173 1.68 13.68 -4.32
N GLU A 174 2.36 12.54 -4.28
CA GLU A 174 3.79 12.44 -4.59
C GLU A 174 4.12 12.96 -5.99
N PHE A 175 3.27 12.70 -6.97
CA PHE A 175 3.44 13.16 -8.34
C PHE A 175 2.94 14.59 -8.58
N LYS A 176 2.44 15.29 -7.55
CA LYS A 176 1.86 16.64 -7.66
C LYS A 176 0.72 16.69 -8.70
N LEU A 177 -0.11 15.64 -8.71
CA LEU A 177 -1.27 15.50 -9.59
C LEU A 177 -2.59 15.83 -8.88
N LEU A 178 -2.50 16.48 -7.71
CA LEU A 178 -3.62 17.05 -6.96
C LEU A 178 -3.55 18.58 -7.02
N GLU A 179 -4.69 19.21 -7.21
CA GLU A 179 -4.91 20.65 -7.08
C GLU A 179 -5.71 20.86 -5.79
N CYS A 180 -5.03 21.38 -4.77
CA CYS A 180 -5.59 21.48 -3.42
C CYS A 180 -6.13 22.89 -3.18
N HIS A 181 -7.38 22.98 -2.73
CA HIS A 181 -8.10 24.19 -2.38
C HIS A 181 -8.51 24.15 -0.90
N PRO A 182 -8.76 25.32 -0.26
CA PRO A 182 -9.40 25.38 1.04
C PRO A 182 -10.82 24.77 1.01
N ILE A 183 -11.25 24.14 2.10
CA ILE A 183 -12.59 23.50 2.16
C ILE A 183 -13.73 24.51 2.05
N GLU A 184 -13.48 25.77 2.44
CA GLU A 184 -14.44 26.87 2.34
C GLU A 184 -14.88 27.11 0.89
N GLU A 185 -14.02 26.89 -0.09
CA GLU A 185 -14.37 27.01 -1.50
C GLU A 185 -15.40 25.96 -1.92
N TYR A 186 -15.27 24.73 -1.41
CA TYR A 186 -16.26 23.68 -1.67
C TYR A 186 -17.61 24.01 -1.03
N ILE A 187 -17.64 24.47 0.22
CA ILE A 187 -18.84 24.82 0.95
C ILE A 187 -19.56 25.99 0.27
N SER A 188 -18.82 27.06 -0.05
CA SER A 188 -19.36 28.24 -0.72
C SER A 188 -19.93 27.93 -2.10
N GLY A 189 -19.24 27.12 -2.89
CA GLY A 189 -19.70 26.67 -4.20
C GLY A 189 -20.97 25.81 -4.14
N THR A 190 -21.11 24.99 -3.08
CA THR A 190 -22.28 24.11 -2.90
C THR A 190 -23.51 24.92 -2.46
N LEU A 191 -23.34 25.95 -1.62
CA LEU A 191 -24.42 26.80 -1.15
C LEU A 191 -25.01 27.70 -2.25
N GLN A 192 -24.19 28.14 -3.22
CA GLN A 192 -24.67 28.95 -4.36
C GLN A 192 -25.58 28.20 -5.34
N PHE A 193 -25.57 26.87 -5.34
CA PHE A 193 -26.46 26.05 -6.18
C PHE A 193 -27.75 25.63 -5.47
N GLY A 194 -27.91 25.93 -4.16
CA GLY A 194 -29.10 25.60 -3.37
C GLY A 194 -30.22 26.64 -3.44
N ASP A 195 -29.94 27.84 -3.93
CA ASP A 195 -30.93 28.94 -3.96
C ASP A 195 -31.69 29.08 -5.29
N SER A 196 -31.64 28.05 -6.15
CA SER A 196 -32.37 28.02 -7.41
C SER A 196 -33.39 26.88 -7.41
N LEU A 197 -34.41 26.99 -6.55
CA LEU A 197 -35.68 26.24 -6.59
C LEU A 197 -36.85 27.14 -6.39
#